data_c4ab58d0faac619c34c56a0eb6073116
#
_entry.id   c4ab58d0faac619c34c56a0eb6073116
#
_cell.length_a   1.000
_cell.length_b   1.000
_cell.length_c   1.000
_cell.angle_alpha   90.00
_cell.angle_beta   90.00
_cell.angle_gamma   90.00
#
_symmetry.space_group_name_H-M   'P 1'
#
loop_
_entity.id
_entity.type
_entity.pdbx_description
1 polymer ?
#
loop_
_entity_poly.entity_id
_entity_poly.type
_entity_poly.pdbx_seq_one_letter_code
_entity_poly.pdbx_strand_id
1 'polypeptide(L)'
;ADWETFKLPEDVVIVGIENMENFRMIRQQRELFESTVGNRRLLFVSRYPQSTDLRMWLQTLSNSYVHFGDFDLAGIHIFLTEFYPYLGNRSSYFIPADIEKRLKNGSMVRYNLQYPRFHNLETDIQSLQSLVDVINRYHRCYDQEGYIG
;
A
#
# COMPACT_ATOMS: atom_id res chain seq x y z
N ALA A 1 7.65 0.02 27.15
CA ALA A 1 6.58 -0.88 26.75
C ALA A 1 7.16 -2.03 25.94
N ASP A 2 6.80 -3.21 26.30
CA ASP A 2 7.36 -4.41 25.72
C ASP A 2 6.64 -4.80 24.44
N TRP A 3 6.76 -3.96 23.41
CA TRP A 3 6.21 -4.30 22.12
C TRP A 3 6.80 -5.62 21.57
N GLU A 4 7.98 -5.99 22.00
CA GLU A 4 8.64 -7.25 21.62
C GLU A 4 7.85 -8.48 22.06
N THR A 5 7.08 -8.39 23.13
CA THR A 5 6.25 -9.49 23.61
C THR A 5 4.81 -9.41 23.16
N PHE A 6 4.45 -8.32 22.50
CA PHE A 6 3.09 -8.13 22.00
C PHE A 6 2.85 -9.01 20.77
N LYS A 7 1.80 -9.82 20.84
CA LYS A 7 1.41 -10.69 19.73
C LYS A 7 -0.02 -10.41 19.31
N LEU A 8 -0.21 -10.24 18.01
CA LEU A 8 -1.55 -10.15 17.44
C LEU A 8 -2.08 -11.55 17.12
N PRO A 9 -3.40 -11.76 17.21
CA PRO A 9 -4.01 -12.97 16.67
C PRO A 9 -3.66 -13.12 15.19
N GLU A 10 -3.45 -14.36 14.76
CA GLU A 10 -2.99 -14.65 13.40
C GLU A 10 -3.96 -14.23 12.31
N ASP A 11 -5.26 -14.14 12.62
CA ASP A 11 -6.28 -13.73 11.66
C ASP A 11 -6.33 -12.23 11.38
N VAL A 12 -5.56 -11.43 12.16
CA VAL A 12 -5.52 -9.98 11.96
C VAL A 12 -4.62 -9.64 10.78
N VAL A 13 -5.17 -8.87 9.83
CA VAL A 13 -4.41 -8.30 8.71
C VAL A 13 -4.08 -6.86 9.05
N ILE A 14 -2.80 -6.51 8.94
CA ILE A 14 -2.33 -5.16 9.23
C ILE A 14 -2.35 -4.36 7.93
N VAL A 15 -3.01 -3.20 7.95
CA VAL A 15 -3.07 -2.30 6.80
C VAL A 15 -2.28 -1.04 7.13
N GLY A 16 -1.18 -0.84 6.41
CA GLY A 16 -0.34 0.36 6.56
C GLY A 16 -0.85 1.49 5.69
N ILE A 17 -1.19 2.60 6.30
CA ILE A 17 -1.70 3.80 5.63
C ILE A 17 -0.77 4.98 5.90
N GLU A 18 -0.80 5.97 5.02
CA GLU A 18 0.08 7.13 5.15
C GLU A 18 -0.27 7.99 6.35
N ASN A 19 -1.54 8.27 6.55
CA ASN A 19 -1.98 9.16 7.64
C ASN A 19 -3.29 8.69 8.25
N MET A 20 -3.28 8.41 9.57
CA MET A 20 -4.46 7.96 10.31
C MET A 20 -5.58 9.00 10.35
N GLU A 21 -5.26 10.29 10.24
CA GLU A 21 -6.29 11.33 10.23
C GLU A 21 -7.26 11.19 9.07
N ASN A 22 -6.83 10.57 7.98
CA ASN A 22 -7.66 10.32 6.82
C ASN A 22 -8.62 9.14 7.03
N PHE A 23 -8.49 8.41 8.13
CA PHE A 23 -9.30 7.23 8.43
C PHE A 23 -10.38 7.50 9.48
N ARG A 24 -11.11 8.58 9.31
CA ARG A 24 -12.18 8.94 10.25
C ARG A 24 -13.35 7.95 10.23
N MET A 25 -13.52 7.22 9.13
CA MET A 25 -14.67 6.34 8.92
C MET A 25 -14.19 4.91 8.62
N ILE A 26 -13.53 4.31 9.61
CA ILE A 26 -12.94 2.97 9.50
C ILE A 26 -13.94 1.93 8.99
N ARG A 27 -15.21 2.02 9.37
CA ARG A 27 -16.23 1.07 8.92
C ARG A 27 -16.43 1.11 7.42
N GLN A 28 -16.42 2.30 6.82
CA GLN A 28 -16.56 2.46 5.37
C GLN A 28 -15.30 2.01 4.65
N GLN A 29 -14.15 2.23 5.27
CA GLN A 29 -12.87 1.82 4.70
C GLN A 29 -12.72 0.30 4.67
N ARG A 30 -13.35 -0.42 5.63
CA ARG A 30 -13.30 -1.87 5.66
C ARG A 30 -13.84 -2.48 4.36
N GLU A 31 -14.93 -1.96 3.81
CA GLU A 31 -15.51 -2.46 2.57
C GLU A 31 -14.54 -2.41 1.40
N LEU A 32 -13.67 -1.39 1.38
CA LEU A 32 -12.66 -1.24 0.35
C LEU A 32 -11.69 -2.42 0.31
N PHE A 33 -11.43 -3.04 1.47
CA PHE A 33 -10.47 -4.13 1.59
C PHE A 33 -11.09 -5.53 1.61
N GLU A 34 -12.42 -5.65 1.62
CA GLU A 34 -13.08 -6.95 1.73
C GLU A 34 -12.68 -7.94 0.65
N SER A 35 -12.53 -7.48 -0.59
CA SER A 35 -12.13 -8.34 -1.69
C SER A 35 -10.71 -8.90 -1.52
N THR A 36 -9.87 -8.21 -0.76
CA THR A 36 -8.48 -8.61 -0.53
C THR A 36 -8.33 -9.47 0.72
N VAL A 37 -9.05 -9.12 1.79
CA VAL A 37 -8.84 -9.75 3.10
C VAL A 37 -10.00 -10.62 3.56
N GLY A 38 -11.15 -10.56 2.88
CA GLY A 38 -12.34 -11.33 3.25
C GLY A 38 -12.87 -10.92 4.60
N ASN A 39 -13.20 -11.92 5.44
CA ASN A 39 -13.77 -11.68 6.77
C ASN A 39 -12.72 -11.50 7.87
N ARG A 40 -11.44 -11.44 7.51
CA ARG A 40 -10.38 -11.28 8.51
C ARG A 40 -10.46 -9.91 9.16
N ARG A 41 -10.01 -9.84 10.41
CA ARG A 41 -9.96 -8.58 11.14
C ARG A 41 -8.86 -7.69 10.60
N LEU A 42 -9.11 -6.39 10.56
CA LEU A 42 -8.14 -5.40 10.08
C LEU A 42 -7.63 -4.55 11.23
N LEU A 43 -6.32 -4.30 11.20
CA LEU A 43 -5.69 -3.32 12.08
C LEU A 43 -5.03 -2.27 11.19
N PHE A 44 -5.51 -1.03 11.25
CA PHE A 44 -4.93 0.07 10.50
C PHE A 44 -3.80 0.69 11.30
N VAL A 45 -2.65 0.87 10.65
CA VAL A 45 -1.47 1.48 11.28
C VAL A 45 -0.94 2.58 10.38
N SER A 46 -0.41 3.65 10.98
CA SER A 46 0.17 4.76 10.25
C SER A 46 1.61 4.44 9.84
N ARG A 47 1.95 4.74 8.57
CA ARG A 47 3.33 4.68 8.09
C ARG A 47 4.09 5.97 8.36
N TYR A 48 3.36 7.04 8.68
CA TYR A 48 3.93 8.36 8.95
C TYR A 48 4.21 8.51 10.44
N PRO A 49 5.30 9.19 10.85
CA PRO A 49 6.33 9.78 9.98
C PRO A 49 7.46 8.83 9.58
N GLN A 50 7.59 7.65 10.18
CA GLN A 50 8.74 6.78 9.98
C GLN A 50 8.35 5.36 9.57
N SER A 51 8.45 5.08 8.28
CA SER A 51 8.19 3.73 7.73
C SER A 51 9.12 2.67 8.32
N THR A 52 10.35 3.05 8.68
CA THR A 52 11.34 2.12 9.23
C THR A 52 10.88 1.50 10.55
N ASP A 53 10.30 2.32 11.43
CA ASP A 53 9.81 1.83 12.72
C ASP A 53 8.66 0.84 12.51
N LEU A 54 7.75 1.14 11.60
CA LEU A 54 6.66 0.23 11.26
C LEU A 54 7.21 -1.09 10.71
N ARG A 55 8.15 -1.02 9.76
CA ARG A 55 8.73 -2.21 9.17
C ARG A 55 9.41 -3.09 10.24
N MET A 56 10.17 -2.50 11.14
CA MET A 56 10.84 -3.25 12.21
C MET A 56 9.84 -3.95 13.11
N TRP A 57 8.76 -3.29 13.45
CA TRP A 57 7.68 -3.90 14.23
C TRP A 57 7.03 -5.06 13.48
N LEU A 58 6.71 -4.85 12.19
CA LEU A 58 6.12 -5.90 11.35
C LEU A 58 7.02 -7.13 11.25
N GLN A 59 8.34 -6.95 11.26
CA GLN A 59 9.29 -8.08 11.24
C GLN A 59 9.21 -8.96 12.49
N THR A 60 8.71 -8.43 13.60
CA THR A 60 8.51 -9.21 14.83
C THR A 60 7.23 -10.05 14.79
N LEU A 61 6.40 -9.85 13.79
CA LEU A 61 5.09 -10.51 13.64
C LEU A 61 5.09 -11.42 12.43
N SER A 62 4.12 -12.34 12.39
CA SER A 62 3.89 -13.20 11.22
C SER A 62 2.61 -12.83 10.46
N ASN A 63 1.92 -11.80 10.88
CA ASN A 63 0.65 -11.36 10.28
C ASN A 63 0.84 -10.87 8.85
N SER A 64 -0.20 -11.02 8.04
CA SER A 64 -0.22 -10.42 6.70
C SER A 64 -0.26 -8.91 6.80
N TYR A 65 0.49 -8.27 5.89
CA TYR A 65 0.56 -6.81 5.80
C TYR A 65 0.09 -6.36 4.43
N VAL A 66 -0.85 -5.41 4.40
CA VAL A 66 -1.32 -4.78 3.17
C VAL A 66 -0.86 -3.32 3.18
N HIS A 67 -0.12 -2.95 2.16
CA HIS A 67 0.42 -1.61 2.00
C HIS A 67 -0.54 -0.77 1.16
N PHE A 68 -1.16 0.22 1.79
CA PHE A 68 -2.03 1.16 1.09
C PHE A 68 -1.23 2.43 0.78
N GLY A 69 -0.65 2.46 -0.40
CA GLY A 69 0.14 3.58 -0.88
C GLY A 69 -0.56 4.34 -1.99
N ASP A 70 0.09 5.38 -2.48
CA ASP A 70 -0.36 6.07 -3.67
C ASP A 70 -0.15 5.21 -4.91
N PHE A 71 -1.00 5.37 -5.90
CA PHE A 71 -0.90 4.62 -7.16
C PHE A 71 0.00 5.42 -8.11
N ASP A 72 1.27 5.40 -7.80
CA ASP A 72 2.32 6.06 -8.55
C ASP A 72 3.63 5.26 -8.43
N LEU A 73 4.59 5.59 -9.28
CA LEU A 73 5.85 4.85 -9.32
C LEU A 73 6.64 5.01 -8.02
N ALA A 74 6.64 6.20 -7.44
CA ALA A 74 7.36 6.46 -6.21
C ALA A 74 6.80 5.65 -5.03
N GLY A 75 5.46 5.58 -4.91
CA GLY A 75 4.80 4.81 -3.85
C GLY A 75 5.09 3.31 -3.97
N ILE A 76 5.05 2.79 -5.19
CA ILE A 76 5.37 1.39 -5.45
C ILE A 76 6.85 1.12 -5.10
N HIS A 77 7.74 2.04 -5.45
CA HIS A 77 9.16 1.92 -5.13
C HIS A 77 9.38 1.84 -3.61
N ILE A 78 8.68 2.63 -2.83
CA ILE A 78 8.75 2.58 -1.36
C ILE A 78 8.41 1.18 -0.85
N PHE A 79 7.31 0.61 -1.32
CA PHE A 79 6.92 -0.75 -0.92
C PHE A 79 7.98 -1.78 -1.30
N LEU A 80 8.49 -1.70 -2.52
CA LEU A 80 9.46 -2.68 -3.03
C LEU A 80 10.83 -2.59 -2.37
N THR A 81 11.19 -1.43 -1.83
CA THR A 81 12.51 -1.23 -1.20
C THR A 81 12.47 -1.23 0.32
N GLU A 82 11.39 -0.75 0.93
CA GLU A 82 11.32 -0.57 2.37
C GLU A 82 10.50 -1.64 3.10
N PHE A 83 9.66 -2.37 2.41
CA PHE A 83 8.78 -3.37 3.03
C PHE A 83 8.97 -4.78 2.48
N TYR A 84 8.80 -4.96 1.19
CA TYR A 84 8.78 -6.28 0.56
C TYR A 84 10.07 -7.10 0.81
N PRO A 85 11.29 -6.52 0.74
CA PRO A 85 12.50 -7.31 0.96
C PRO A 85 12.60 -7.88 2.38
N TYR A 86 11.90 -7.29 3.33
CA TYR A 86 11.93 -7.69 4.73
C TYR A 86 10.76 -8.58 5.12
N LEU A 87 9.61 -8.41 4.48
CA LEU A 87 8.38 -9.11 4.85
C LEU A 87 8.02 -10.25 3.88
N GLY A 88 8.50 -10.18 2.66
CA GLY A 88 8.26 -11.22 1.67
C GLY A 88 6.79 -11.38 1.29
N ASN A 89 6.40 -12.62 1.01
CA ASN A 89 5.08 -12.93 0.46
C ASN A 89 3.91 -12.65 1.41
N ARG A 90 4.16 -12.38 2.68
CA ARG A 90 3.08 -11.97 3.60
C ARG A 90 2.72 -10.50 3.47
N SER A 91 3.46 -9.76 2.66
CA SER A 91 3.17 -8.36 2.36
C SER A 91 2.62 -8.23 0.93
N SER A 92 1.69 -7.30 0.74
CA SER A 92 1.12 -7.00 -0.56
C SER A 92 0.81 -5.52 -0.69
N TYR A 93 0.80 -5.04 -1.93
CA TYR A 93 0.36 -3.69 -2.26
C TYR A 93 -1.13 -3.73 -2.56
N PHE A 94 -1.90 -2.84 -1.94
CA PHE A 94 -3.33 -2.79 -2.18
C PHE A 94 -3.60 -2.25 -3.59
N ILE A 95 -4.32 -3.05 -4.39
CA ILE A 95 -4.67 -2.69 -5.77
C ILE A 95 -6.20 -2.86 -5.92
N PRO A 96 -6.96 -1.75 -5.85
CA PRO A 96 -8.41 -1.85 -6.00
C PRO A 96 -8.81 -2.20 -7.44
N ALA A 97 -9.96 -2.87 -7.57
CA ALA A 97 -10.42 -3.37 -8.87
C ALA A 97 -10.67 -2.27 -9.91
N ASP A 98 -11.01 -1.06 -9.46
CA ASP A 98 -11.30 0.07 -10.35
C ASP A 98 -10.12 1.01 -10.59
N ILE A 99 -8.89 0.60 -10.23
CA ILE A 99 -7.73 1.50 -10.29
C ILE A 99 -7.43 1.98 -11.71
N GLU A 100 -7.59 1.11 -12.71
CA GLU A 100 -7.32 1.52 -14.08
C GLU A 100 -8.25 2.66 -14.51
N LYS A 101 -9.53 2.55 -14.18
CA LYS A 101 -10.52 3.59 -14.45
C LYS A 101 -10.15 4.92 -13.78
N ARG A 102 -9.71 4.85 -12.52
CA ARG A 102 -9.33 6.05 -11.78
C ARG A 102 -8.04 6.67 -12.31
N LEU A 103 -7.09 5.85 -12.72
CA LEU A 103 -5.82 6.33 -13.29
C LEU A 103 -6.06 7.13 -14.56
N LYS A 104 -7.04 6.77 -15.38
CA LYS A 104 -7.37 7.53 -16.60
C LYS A 104 -7.69 8.99 -16.31
N ASN A 105 -8.15 9.29 -15.11
CA ASN A 105 -8.48 10.64 -14.66
C ASN A 105 -7.49 11.18 -13.62
N GLY A 106 -6.33 10.55 -13.52
CA GLY A 106 -5.31 10.91 -12.54
C GLY A 106 -4.40 12.05 -12.99
N SER A 107 -3.29 12.22 -12.29
CA SER A 107 -2.36 13.33 -12.48
C SER A 107 -1.25 12.95 -13.45
N MET A 108 -1.23 13.62 -14.59
CA MET A 108 -0.13 13.54 -15.56
C MET A 108 1.09 14.32 -15.04
N VAL A 109 0.85 15.43 -14.35
CA VAL A 109 1.92 16.26 -13.80
C VAL A 109 2.78 15.46 -12.82
N ARG A 110 2.15 14.73 -11.91
CA ARG A 110 2.88 13.90 -10.95
C ARG A 110 3.66 12.80 -11.66
N TYR A 111 3.05 12.14 -12.65
CA TYR A 111 3.74 11.11 -13.42
C TYR A 111 5.00 11.66 -14.08
N ASN A 112 4.89 12.81 -14.72
CA ASN A 112 6.02 13.42 -15.42
C ASN A 112 7.14 13.83 -14.45
N LEU A 113 6.80 14.23 -13.23
CA LEU A 113 7.79 14.55 -12.20
C LEU A 113 8.54 13.30 -11.70
N GLN A 114 7.88 12.16 -11.69
CA GLN A 114 8.46 10.89 -11.20
C GLN A 114 9.21 10.13 -12.29
N TYR A 115 8.85 10.30 -13.54
CA TYR A 115 9.36 9.53 -14.66
C TYR A 115 10.90 9.49 -14.75
N PRO A 116 11.62 10.61 -14.64
CA PRO A 116 13.08 10.57 -14.76
C PRO A 116 13.74 9.64 -13.76
N ARG A 117 13.20 9.54 -12.56
CA ARG A 117 13.77 8.70 -11.50
C ARG A 117 13.29 7.25 -11.55
N PHE A 118 12.03 7.02 -11.92
CA PHE A 118 11.38 5.72 -11.75
C PHE A 118 10.97 5.03 -13.05
N HIS A 119 11.34 5.54 -14.22
CA HIS A 119 10.91 4.95 -15.50
C HIS A 119 11.33 3.49 -15.70
N ASN A 120 12.38 3.04 -15.01
CA ASN A 120 12.88 1.67 -15.08
C ASN A 120 12.32 0.76 -13.98
N LEU A 121 11.31 1.21 -13.24
CA LEU A 121 10.75 0.43 -12.16
C LEU A 121 10.16 -0.88 -12.67
N GLU A 122 10.64 -1.99 -12.14
CA GLU A 122 10.17 -3.34 -12.46
C GLU A 122 10.09 -4.18 -11.20
N THR A 123 9.21 -5.19 -11.23
CA THR A 123 9.06 -6.13 -10.12
C THR A 123 8.62 -7.50 -10.62
N ASP A 124 9.03 -8.56 -9.92
CA ASP A 124 8.59 -9.91 -10.20
C ASP A 124 7.19 -10.21 -9.65
N ILE A 125 6.65 -9.31 -8.85
CA ILE A 125 5.28 -9.44 -8.34
C ILE A 125 4.33 -9.08 -9.48
N GLN A 126 3.70 -10.11 -10.07
CA GLN A 126 2.95 -9.96 -11.31
C GLN A 126 1.82 -8.94 -11.21
N SER A 127 1.03 -8.95 -10.13
CA SER A 127 -0.06 -7.99 -9.94
C SER A 127 0.44 -6.56 -9.84
N LEU A 128 1.58 -6.37 -9.18
CA LEU A 128 2.17 -5.04 -9.01
C LEU A 128 2.82 -4.57 -10.30
N GLN A 129 3.47 -5.47 -11.06
CA GLN A 129 3.99 -5.13 -12.37
C GLN A 129 2.88 -4.71 -13.33
N SER A 130 1.72 -5.36 -13.25
CA SER A 130 0.55 -4.97 -14.05
C SER A 130 0.11 -3.54 -13.71
N LEU A 131 0.14 -3.15 -12.44
CA LEU A 131 -0.16 -1.78 -12.03
C LEU A 131 0.88 -0.80 -12.57
N VAL A 132 2.16 -1.13 -12.49
CA VAL A 132 3.24 -0.31 -13.06
C VAL A 132 3.01 -0.10 -14.55
N ASP A 133 2.64 -1.16 -15.27
CA ASP A 133 2.39 -1.10 -16.71
C ASP A 133 1.21 -0.18 -17.04
N VAL A 134 0.15 -0.21 -16.24
CA VAL A 134 -1.03 0.66 -16.42
C VAL A 134 -0.66 2.12 -16.17
N ILE A 135 0.09 2.39 -15.10
CA ILE A 135 0.58 3.74 -14.80
C ILE A 135 1.41 4.27 -15.97
N ASN A 136 2.33 3.47 -16.48
CA ASN A 136 3.18 3.87 -17.61
C ASN A 136 2.39 4.01 -18.92
N ARG A 137 1.33 3.21 -19.09
CA ARG A 137 0.49 3.29 -20.30
C ARG A 137 -0.27 4.63 -20.37
N TYR A 138 -0.85 5.04 -19.24
CA TYR A 138 -1.66 6.25 -19.21
C TYR A 138 -0.87 7.51 -18.86
N HIS A 139 0.38 7.38 -18.41
CA HIS A 139 1.20 8.50 -17.91
C HIS A 139 0.47 9.26 -16.81
N ARG A 140 -0.13 8.53 -15.87
CA ARG A 140 -0.98 9.10 -14.82
C ARG A 140 -0.70 8.44 -13.49
N CYS A 141 -0.90 9.20 -12.42
CA CYS A 141 -0.86 8.74 -11.04
C CYS A 141 -2.19 9.02 -10.36
N TYR A 142 -2.49 8.27 -9.29
CA TYR A 142 -3.72 8.46 -8.52
C TYR A 142 -3.41 8.37 -7.03
N ASP A 143 -3.88 9.34 -6.25
CA ASP A 143 -3.65 9.38 -4.81
C ASP A 143 -4.57 8.42 -4.07
N GLN A 144 -4.02 7.75 -3.04
CA GLN A 144 -4.82 6.92 -2.15
C GLN A 144 -5.97 7.70 -1.50
N GLU A 145 -5.77 9.00 -1.25
CA GLU A 145 -6.79 9.86 -0.66
C GLU A 145 -8.07 9.91 -1.48
N GLY A 146 -8.02 9.67 -2.77
CA GLY A 146 -9.20 9.57 -3.61
C GLY A 146 -10.12 8.42 -3.22
N TYR A 147 -9.63 7.43 -2.48
CA TYR A 147 -10.43 6.31 -1.99
C TYR A 147 -10.99 6.53 -0.59
N ILE A 148 -10.45 7.47 0.15
CA ILE A 148 -10.83 7.72 1.55
C ILE A 148 -11.41 9.10 1.80
N GLY A 149 -11.43 9.93 0.79
CA GLY A 149 -12.08 11.26 0.83
C GLY A 149 -13.58 11.16 0.63
#